data_1f9471d3f98c0e967435b58bbc386aa9
#
_entry.id   1f9471d3f98c0e967435b58bbc386aa9
#
_cell.length_a   1.000
_cell.length_b   1.000
_cell.length_c   1.000
_cell.angle_alpha   90.00
_cell.angle_beta   90.00
_cell.angle_gamma   90.00
#
_symmetry.space_group_name_H-M   'P 1'
#
loop_
_entity.id
_entity.type
_entity.pdbx_description
1 polymer ?
#
loop_
_entity_poly.entity_id
_entity_poly.type
_entity_poly.pdbx_seq_one_letter_code
_entity_poly.pdbx_strand_id
1 'polypeptide(L)'
;MLRIGCHLSSSKGFFHMGKEAVKIGANTFQFFTRNPRGSRAKEIDPEDVRKFLEYAQEHDICQILAHAPYTLNPCSKDAKTREFAWMTMEDDLKRMEYVPGNCYNFHPGSHVGQGAQEGIRMISEMLNQILKEEQHTTVLLETMAGKGTEVGRSFEELAQILDRVELKSHMGVCLDTCHVYDAGYDLVGQLGQVLEEFDRVIGLEKLKAIHMNDSKNPFASHKDRHEKIGEGSIGLEAFERMVNHPKLKGIPIYLETPNELEGYAREIRVLREMKR
;
A
#
# COMPACT_ATOMS: atom_id res chain seq x y z
N MET A 1 -2.46 -17.83 -10.82
CA MET A 1 -3.07 -16.61 -11.39
C MET A 1 -2.49 -15.41 -10.69
N LEU A 2 -2.27 -14.27 -11.37
CA LEU A 2 -1.81 -13.02 -10.77
C LEU A 2 -2.91 -12.42 -9.87
N ARG A 3 -2.55 -12.07 -8.62
CA ARG A 3 -3.44 -11.35 -7.71
C ARG A 3 -3.30 -9.88 -8.00
N ILE A 4 -4.27 -9.28 -8.69
CA ILE A 4 -4.17 -7.90 -9.17
C ILE A 4 -5.51 -7.19 -9.12
N GLY A 5 -5.48 -5.92 -8.71
CA GLY A 5 -6.59 -5.01 -8.70
C GLY A 5 -6.13 -3.56 -8.77
N CYS A 6 -7.02 -2.65 -8.45
CA CYS A 6 -6.75 -1.22 -8.46
C CYS A 6 -7.46 -0.51 -7.32
N HIS A 7 -7.20 0.80 -7.19
CA HIS A 7 -7.89 1.65 -6.24
C HIS A 7 -9.34 1.91 -6.67
N LEU A 8 -10.31 1.53 -5.83
CA LEU A 8 -11.74 1.70 -6.06
C LEU A 8 -12.39 2.68 -5.07
N SER A 9 -13.49 3.26 -5.47
CA SER A 9 -14.25 4.17 -4.60
C SER A 9 -15.09 3.40 -3.58
N SER A 10 -14.85 3.65 -2.29
CA SER A 10 -15.65 3.06 -1.19
C SER A 10 -17.03 3.70 -0.97
N SER A 11 -17.40 4.72 -1.76
CA SER A 11 -18.63 5.50 -1.56
C SER A 11 -19.91 4.68 -1.59
N LYS A 12 -19.94 3.57 -2.34
CA LYS A 12 -21.12 2.68 -2.50
C LYS A 12 -21.02 1.38 -1.69
N GLY A 13 -19.99 1.23 -0.84
CA GLY A 13 -19.82 0.06 0.03
C GLY A 13 -18.96 -1.05 -0.57
N PHE A 14 -18.71 -2.08 0.26
CA PHE A 14 -17.81 -3.20 -0.06
C PHE A 14 -18.34 -4.10 -1.18
N PHE A 15 -19.63 -4.43 -1.13
CA PHE A 15 -20.25 -5.27 -2.16
C PHE A 15 -20.18 -4.64 -3.56
N HIS A 16 -20.34 -3.31 -3.63
CA HIS A 16 -20.19 -2.60 -4.89
C HIS A 16 -18.74 -2.63 -5.41
N MET A 17 -17.75 -2.39 -4.54
CA MET A 17 -16.33 -2.51 -4.90
C MET A 17 -15.99 -3.91 -5.40
N GLY A 18 -16.48 -4.96 -4.74
CA GLY A 18 -16.30 -6.35 -5.19
C GLY A 18 -16.83 -6.58 -6.61
N LYS A 19 -18.03 -6.08 -6.92
CA LYS A 19 -18.61 -6.17 -8.27
C LYS A 19 -17.83 -5.37 -9.31
N GLU A 20 -17.36 -4.18 -8.97
CA GLU A 20 -16.52 -3.39 -9.87
C GLU A 20 -15.19 -4.10 -10.15
N ALA A 21 -14.55 -4.66 -9.11
CA ALA A 21 -13.32 -5.43 -9.27
C ALA A 21 -13.50 -6.59 -10.26
N VAL A 22 -14.50 -7.44 -10.07
CA VAL A 22 -14.79 -8.57 -10.98
C VAL A 22 -15.07 -8.08 -12.39
N LYS A 23 -15.86 -7.01 -12.55
CA LYS A 23 -16.21 -6.43 -13.85
C LYS A 23 -14.98 -6.01 -14.67
N ILE A 24 -13.94 -5.47 -14.03
CA ILE A 24 -12.71 -5.05 -14.69
C ILE A 24 -11.66 -6.17 -14.79
N GLY A 25 -11.99 -7.38 -14.39
CA GLY A 25 -11.09 -8.53 -14.41
C GLY A 25 -10.08 -8.54 -13.26
N ALA A 26 -10.31 -7.77 -12.20
CA ALA A 26 -9.52 -7.83 -10.97
C ALA A 26 -9.98 -8.97 -10.06
N ASN A 27 -9.09 -9.44 -9.18
CA ASN A 27 -9.38 -10.41 -8.13
C ASN A 27 -8.87 -9.94 -6.75
N THR A 28 -8.64 -8.66 -6.63
CA THR A 28 -8.43 -7.89 -5.40
C THR A 28 -8.73 -6.42 -5.69
N PHE A 29 -8.71 -5.56 -4.67
CA PHE A 29 -8.80 -4.12 -4.84
C PHE A 29 -8.24 -3.39 -3.61
N GLN A 30 -7.96 -2.10 -3.80
CA GLN A 30 -7.62 -1.16 -2.75
C GLN A 30 -8.71 -0.10 -2.62
N PHE A 31 -8.83 0.50 -1.45
CA PHE A 31 -9.78 1.58 -1.21
C PHE A 31 -9.31 2.49 -0.07
N PHE A 32 -9.74 3.74 -0.05
CA PHE A 32 -9.58 4.60 1.13
C PHE A 32 -10.63 4.26 2.19
N THR A 33 -10.19 4.12 3.45
CA THR A 33 -11.06 3.87 4.60
C THR A 33 -12.06 4.99 4.86
N ARG A 34 -11.68 6.21 4.45
CA ARG A 34 -12.45 7.45 4.57
C ARG A 34 -12.07 8.41 3.45
N ASN A 35 -12.78 9.56 3.35
CA ASN A 35 -12.38 10.60 2.40
C ASN A 35 -10.92 11.01 2.65
N PRO A 36 -10.01 10.83 1.69
CA PRO A 36 -8.58 11.12 1.88
C PRO A 36 -8.25 12.59 2.11
N ARG A 37 -9.20 13.50 1.84
CA ARG A 37 -9.11 14.95 2.10
C ARG A 37 -9.93 15.40 3.31
N GLY A 38 -10.51 14.47 4.05
CA GLY A 38 -11.36 14.76 5.20
C GLY A 38 -11.32 13.64 6.24
N SER A 39 -11.80 13.95 7.45
CA SER A 39 -11.76 13.00 8.58
C SER A 39 -12.96 12.06 8.66
N ARG A 40 -14.03 12.36 7.92
CA ARG A 40 -15.29 11.63 8.06
C ARG A 40 -15.27 10.29 7.35
N ALA A 41 -15.47 9.22 8.12
CA ALA A 41 -15.75 7.90 7.59
C ALA A 41 -17.26 7.67 7.45
N LYS A 42 -17.68 6.94 6.42
CA LYS A 42 -19.06 6.45 6.29
C LYS A 42 -19.25 5.30 7.28
N GLU A 43 -20.41 5.18 7.90
CA GLU A 43 -20.75 3.99 8.69
C GLU A 43 -20.65 2.73 7.83
N ILE A 44 -20.13 1.67 8.45
CA ILE A 44 -20.07 0.36 7.80
C ILE A 44 -21.43 -0.31 8.00
N ASP A 45 -22.05 -0.72 6.89
CA ASP A 45 -23.25 -1.53 6.89
C ASP A 45 -22.87 -3.02 7.00
N PRO A 46 -23.21 -3.70 8.11
CA PRO A 46 -22.88 -5.12 8.27
C PRO A 46 -23.49 -6.03 7.17
N GLU A 47 -24.65 -5.63 6.64
CA GLU A 47 -25.30 -6.40 5.58
C GLU A 47 -24.56 -6.24 4.23
N ASP A 48 -24.02 -5.05 3.92
CA ASP A 48 -23.17 -4.84 2.75
C ASP A 48 -21.86 -5.65 2.87
N VAL A 49 -21.25 -5.68 4.06
CA VAL A 49 -20.07 -6.50 4.32
C VAL A 49 -20.37 -7.99 4.14
N ARG A 50 -21.46 -8.50 4.70
CA ARG A 50 -21.88 -9.91 4.57
C ARG A 50 -22.01 -10.29 3.09
N LYS A 51 -22.73 -9.47 2.32
CA LYS A 51 -22.87 -9.67 0.86
C LYS A 51 -21.54 -9.64 0.13
N PHE A 52 -20.64 -8.75 0.54
CA PHE A 52 -19.30 -8.69 -0.03
C PHE A 52 -18.49 -9.96 0.27
N LEU A 53 -18.49 -10.45 1.50
CA LEU A 53 -17.72 -11.64 1.87
C LEU A 53 -18.21 -12.89 1.13
N GLU A 54 -19.51 -13.06 0.98
CA GLU A 54 -20.08 -14.15 0.18
C GLU A 54 -19.67 -14.02 -1.30
N TYR A 55 -19.78 -12.83 -1.87
CA TYR A 55 -19.40 -12.56 -3.26
C TYR A 55 -17.90 -12.73 -3.49
N ALA A 56 -17.07 -12.30 -2.53
CA ALA A 56 -15.62 -12.44 -2.60
C ALA A 56 -15.21 -13.92 -2.63
N GLN A 57 -15.85 -14.77 -1.84
CA GLN A 57 -15.62 -16.21 -1.86
C GLN A 57 -16.05 -16.85 -3.19
N GLU A 58 -17.20 -16.45 -3.74
CA GLU A 58 -17.72 -16.98 -5.03
C GLU A 58 -16.83 -16.60 -6.22
N HIS A 59 -16.20 -15.41 -6.18
CA HIS A 59 -15.41 -14.86 -7.28
C HIS A 59 -13.89 -14.86 -7.04
N ASP A 60 -13.39 -15.62 -6.06
CA ASP A 60 -11.96 -15.68 -5.72
C ASP A 60 -11.32 -14.31 -5.51
N ILE A 61 -12.05 -13.35 -4.93
CA ILE A 61 -11.46 -12.09 -4.50
C ILE A 61 -10.56 -12.39 -3.30
N CYS A 62 -9.27 -12.20 -3.50
CA CYS A 62 -8.29 -12.42 -2.45
C CYS A 62 -8.17 -11.18 -1.53
N GLN A 63 -7.15 -11.18 -0.70
CA GLN A 63 -6.83 -10.10 0.24
C GLN A 63 -7.02 -8.70 -0.37
N ILE A 64 -7.86 -7.89 0.25
CA ILE A 64 -8.06 -6.47 -0.11
C ILE A 64 -7.14 -5.57 0.73
N LEU A 65 -6.88 -4.37 0.24
CA LEU A 65 -6.00 -3.40 0.89
C LEU A 65 -6.77 -2.12 1.22
N ALA A 66 -6.88 -1.80 2.50
CA ALA A 66 -7.32 -0.48 2.91
C ALA A 66 -6.14 0.48 2.91
N HIS A 67 -6.33 1.69 2.42
CA HIS A 67 -5.31 2.73 2.44
C HIS A 67 -5.74 3.86 3.38
N ALA A 68 -4.84 4.25 4.28
CA ALA A 68 -5.02 5.43 5.11
C ALA A 68 -5.14 6.70 4.26
N PRO A 69 -5.84 7.74 4.71
CA PRO A 69 -5.77 9.04 4.07
C PRO A 69 -4.32 9.53 3.96
N TYR A 70 -3.87 9.87 2.75
CA TYR A 70 -2.50 10.35 2.50
C TYR A 70 -2.18 11.68 3.21
N THR A 71 -3.17 12.33 3.80
CA THR A 71 -2.99 13.55 4.60
C THR A 71 -2.58 13.27 6.04
N LEU A 72 -2.59 12.01 6.49
CA LEU A 72 -2.15 11.65 7.83
C LEU A 72 -0.63 11.80 7.96
N ASN A 73 -0.19 12.32 9.09
CA ASN A 73 1.24 12.44 9.39
C ASN A 73 1.52 12.10 10.86
N PRO A 74 1.75 10.82 11.18
CA PRO A 74 1.97 10.36 12.55
C PRO A 74 3.30 10.85 13.16
N CYS A 75 4.22 11.36 12.36
CA CYS A 75 5.50 11.92 12.83
C CYS A 75 5.63 13.44 12.60
N SER A 76 4.52 14.15 12.43
CA SER A 76 4.50 15.60 12.31
C SER A 76 5.09 16.28 13.54
N LYS A 77 5.76 17.43 13.35
CA LYS A 77 6.17 18.32 14.44
C LYS A 77 4.99 18.83 15.26
N ASP A 78 3.84 19.06 14.62
CA ASP A 78 2.62 19.51 15.26
C ASP A 78 1.91 18.38 16.02
N ALA A 79 1.70 18.57 17.33
CA ALA A 79 1.09 17.55 18.18
C ALA A 79 -0.35 17.21 17.79
N LYS A 80 -1.13 18.21 17.36
CA LYS A 80 -2.55 17.99 16.97
C LYS A 80 -2.63 17.18 15.69
N THR A 81 -1.72 17.41 14.75
CA THR A 81 -1.62 16.62 13.51
C THR A 81 -1.29 15.15 13.83
N ARG A 82 -0.38 14.89 14.78
CA ARG A 82 -0.06 13.52 15.23
C ARG A 82 -1.25 12.85 15.91
N GLU A 83 -1.85 13.53 16.87
CA GLU A 83 -3.02 13.01 17.60
C GLU A 83 -4.17 12.66 16.64
N PHE A 84 -4.43 13.53 15.67
CA PHE A 84 -5.43 13.26 14.62
C PHE A 84 -5.07 12.02 13.80
N ALA A 85 -3.79 11.83 13.42
CA ALA A 85 -3.35 10.63 12.72
C ALA A 85 -3.56 9.38 13.58
N TRP A 86 -3.19 9.40 14.86
CA TRP A 86 -3.37 8.28 15.79
C TRP A 86 -4.83 7.86 15.92
N MET A 87 -5.69 8.82 16.26
CA MET A 87 -7.13 8.57 16.41
C MET A 87 -7.75 8.01 15.11
N THR A 88 -7.33 8.56 13.97
CA THR A 88 -7.83 8.13 12.66
C THR A 88 -7.40 6.70 12.35
N MET A 89 -6.12 6.36 12.54
CA MET A 89 -5.61 5.03 12.26
C MET A 89 -6.18 3.98 13.24
N GLU A 90 -6.34 4.33 14.53
CA GLU A 90 -6.98 3.44 15.51
C GLU A 90 -8.43 3.13 15.12
N ASP A 91 -9.19 4.14 14.68
CA ASP A 91 -10.56 3.94 14.19
C ASP A 91 -10.59 3.12 12.90
N ASP A 92 -9.69 3.38 11.98
CA ASP A 92 -9.59 2.61 10.73
C ASP A 92 -9.29 1.13 11.00
N LEU A 93 -8.38 0.81 11.93
CA LEU A 93 -8.09 -0.57 12.30
C LEU A 93 -9.32 -1.28 12.89
N LYS A 94 -10.07 -0.62 13.77
CA LYS A 94 -11.35 -1.15 14.28
C LYS A 94 -12.34 -1.42 13.15
N ARG A 95 -12.38 -0.57 12.15
CA ARG A 95 -13.24 -0.71 10.96
C ARG A 95 -12.81 -1.85 10.06
N MET A 96 -11.49 -2.12 9.96
CA MET A 96 -10.97 -3.24 9.17
C MET A 96 -11.33 -4.60 9.76
N GLU A 97 -11.63 -4.69 11.05
CA GLU A 97 -12.06 -5.96 11.66
C GLU A 97 -13.47 -6.42 11.19
N TYR A 98 -14.23 -5.58 10.46
CA TYR A 98 -15.41 -6.04 9.73
C TYR A 98 -15.07 -6.91 8.52
N VAL A 99 -13.85 -6.79 7.98
CA VAL A 99 -13.33 -7.58 6.86
C VAL A 99 -11.98 -8.20 7.27
N PRO A 100 -11.99 -9.17 8.20
CA PRO A 100 -10.79 -9.68 8.84
C PRO A 100 -9.82 -10.36 7.85
N GLY A 101 -8.52 -10.41 8.21
CA GLY A 101 -7.48 -11.04 7.40
C GLY A 101 -6.99 -10.21 6.22
N ASN A 102 -7.40 -8.94 6.12
CA ASN A 102 -6.96 -8.00 5.11
C ASN A 102 -5.83 -7.09 5.63
N CYS A 103 -5.32 -6.21 4.76
CA CYS A 103 -4.24 -5.29 5.10
C CYS A 103 -4.72 -3.84 5.18
N TYR A 104 -4.02 -3.06 6.01
CA TYR A 104 -4.16 -1.62 6.11
C TYR A 104 -2.81 -0.96 5.85
N ASN A 105 -2.70 -0.21 4.76
CA ASN A 105 -1.48 0.47 4.33
C ASN A 105 -1.51 1.95 4.71
N PHE A 106 -0.35 2.51 5.07
CA PHE A 106 -0.21 3.94 5.32
C PHE A 106 1.17 4.47 4.96
N HIS A 107 1.23 5.75 4.57
CA HIS A 107 2.48 6.48 4.42
C HIS A 107 3.07 6.79 5.81
N PRO A 108 4.33 6.44 6.09
CA PRO A 108 4.97 6.73 7.38
C PRO A 108 4.92 8.21 7.78
N GLY A 109 4.81 9.12 6.80
CA GLY A 109 4.67 10.56 7.01
C GLY A 109 5.98 11.32 6.84
N SER A 110 5.98 12.56 7.33
CA SER A 110 7.12 13.49 7.20
C SER A 110 7.53 14.04 8.54
N HIS A 111 8.83 13.98 8.86
CA HIS A 111 9.39 14.43 10.14
C HIS A 111 9.49 15.97 10.28
N VAL A 112 9.21 16.72 9.24
CA VAL A 112 9.10 18.21 9.24
C VAL A 112 10.28 18.88 9.96
N GLY A 113 11.52 18.51 9.60
CA GLY A 113 12.75 19.10 10.13
C GLY A 113 13.23 18.57 11.49
N GLN A 114 12.51 17.60 12.12
CA GLN A 114 12.93 16.99 13.40
C GLN A 114 14.01 15.92 13.23
N GLY A 115 14.25 15.47 12.00
CA GLY A 115 15.15 14.37 11.66
C GLY A 115 14.44 13.02 11.54
N ALA A 116 14.94 12.16 10.65
CA ALA A 116 14.33 10.85 10.37
C ALA A 116 14.24 9.96 11.61
N GLN A 117 15.25 9.96 12.48
CA GLN A 117 15.28 9.16 13.71
C GLN A 117 14.14 9.51 14.67
N GLU A 118 13.82 10.81 14.80
CA GLU A 118 12.70 11.25 15.61
C GLU A 118 11.36 10.85 14.95
N GLY A 119 11.27 10.96 13.62
CA GLY A 119 10.10 10.46 12.89
C GLY A 119 9.87 8.96 13.08
N ILE A 120 10.92 8.16 12.96
CA ILE A 120 10.89 6.71 13.20
C ILE A 120 10.42 6.40 14.62
N ARG A 121 10.95 7.10 15.63
CA ARG A 121 10.53 6.93 17.02
C ARG A 121 9.04 7.20 17.21
N MET A 122 8.53 8.32 16.69
CA MET A 122 7.12 8.71 16.82
C MET A 122 6.18 7.72 16.14
N ILE A 123 6.53 7.25 14.93
CA ILE A 123 5.74 6.25 14.19
C ILE A 123 5.67 4.94 14.98
N SER A 124 6.81 4.47 15.49
CA SER A 124 6.86 3.21 16.25
C SER A 124 6.07 3.29 17.56
N GLU A 125 6.14 4.43 18.27
CA GLU A 125 5.35 4.67 19.48
C GLU A 125 3.85 4.66 19.19
N MET A 126 3.44 5.32 18.11
CA MET A 126 2.03 5.27 17.67
C MET A 126 1.59 3.84 17.41
N LEU A 127 2.36 3.09 16.62
CA LEU A 127 2.03 1.69 16.28
C LEU A 127 1.92 0.82 17.54
N ASN A 128 2.83 0.97 18.51
CA ASN A 128 2.77 0.24 19.79
C ASN A 128 1.55 0.59 20.64
N GLN A 129 0.93 1.75 20.43
CA GLN A 129 -0.31 2.12 21.13
C GLN A 129 -1.57 1.63 20.44
N ILE A 130 -1.61 1.66 19.10
CA ILE A 130 -2.84 1.35 18.36
C ILE A 130 -2.98 -0.11 17.97
N LEU A 131 -1.87 -0.87 17.82
CA LEU A 131 -1.92 -2.29 17.50
C LEU A 131 -2.47 -3.11 18.68
N LYS A 132 -3.22 -4.17 18.37
CA LYS A 132 -3.82 -5.08 19.36
C LYS A 132 -3.44 -6.53 19.01
N GLU A 133 -3.20 -7.36 20.02
CA GLU A 133 -2.86 -8.77 19.83
C GLU A 133 -3.96 -9.55 19.09
N GLU A 134 -5.22 -9.21 19.38
CA GLU A 134 -6.39 -9.88 18.82
C GLU A 134 -6.81 -9.41 17.43
N GLN A 135 -6.16 -8.36 16.87
CA GLN A 135 -6.53 -7.88 15.53
C GLN A 135 -6.15 -8.88 14.43
N HIS A 136 -6.98 -8.94 13.39
CA HIS A 136 -6.72 -9.77 12.20
C HIS A 136 -6.13 -8.99 11.04
N THR A 137 -6.15 -7.67 11.14
CA THR A 137 -5.64 -6.76 10.10
C THR A 137 -4.12 -6.62 10.21
N THR A 138 -3.40 -6.87 9.11
CA THR A 138 -1.97 -6.58 9.02
C THR A 138 -1.74 -5.14 8.59
N VAL A 139 -0.92 -4.40 9.35
CA VAL A 139 -0.59 -3.00 9.05
C VAL A 139 0.68 -2.93 8.21
N LEU A 140 0.62 -2.19 7.10
CA LEU A 140 1.73 -2.07 6.15
C LEU A 140 2.31 -0.66 6.18
N LEU A 141 3.64 -0.61 6.29
CA LEU A 141 4.43 0.59 6.00
C LEU A 141 4.65 0.67 4.49
N GLU A 142 4.30 1.78 3.87
CA GLU A 142 4.61 1.99 2.47
C GLU A 142 6.04 2.49 2.27
N THR A 143 6.72 2.00 1.23
CA THR A 143 7.99 2.59 0.78
C THR A 143 7.73 3.97 0.19
N MET A 144 8.57 4.95 0.52
CA MET A 144 8.38 6.36 0.12
C MET A 144 9.45 6.84 -0.85
N ALA A 145 9.11 7.81 -1.69
CA ALA A 145 10.01 8.40 -2.68
C ALA A 145 11.13 9.28 -2.08
N GLY A 146 11.01 9.67 -0.81
CA GLY A 146 11.96 10.57 -0.15
C GLY A 146 11.73 12.04 -0.51
N LYS A 147 10.50 12.42 -0.83
CA LYS A 147 10.13 13.79 -1.12
C LYS A 147 10.19 14.64 0.15
N GLY A 148 11.02 15.67 0.13
CA GLY A 148 11.19 16.57 1.26
C GLY A 148 11.74 15.87 2.51
N THR A 149 10.90 15.70 3.53
CA THR A 149 11.26 15.10 4.83
C THR A 149 10.47 13.82 5.13
N GLU A 150 10.06 13.09 4.09
CA GLU A 150 9.39 11.81 4.22
C GLU A 150 10.27 10.78 4.94
N VAL A 151 9.64 9.98 5.80
CA VAL A 151 10.21 8.80 6.46
C VAL A 151 9.81 7.56 5.67
N GLY A 152 10.69 6.56 5.59
CA GLY A 152 10.46 5.33 4.84
C GLY A 152 10.99 5.37 3.40
N ARG A 153 11.86 6.33 3.10
CA ARG A 153 12.53 6.46 1.79
C ARG A 153 13.62 5.42 1.55
N SER A 154 14.08 4.74 2.58
CA SER A 154 15.00 3.63 2.45
C SER A 154 14.49 2.41 3.21
N PHE A 155 14.96 1.22 2.82
CA PHE A 155 14.61 -0.03 3.48
C PHE A 155 15.06 -0.04 4.93
N GLU A 156 16.19 0.61 5.26
CA GLU A 156 16.70 0.74 6.63
C GLU A 156 15.78 1.58 7.52
N GLU A 157 15.19 2.66 7.01
CA GLU A 157 14.21 3.45 7.77
C GLU A 157 12.97 2.62 8.12
N LEU A 158 12.46 1.84 7.16
CA LEU A 158 11.33 0.92 7.39
C LEU A 158 11.70 -0.19 8.38
N ALA A 159 12.88 -0.81 8.21
CA ALA A 159 13.37 -1.84 9.13
C ALA A 159 13.48 -1.30 10.56
N GLN A 160 14.00 -0.08 10.76
CA GLN A 160 14.09 0.55 12.08
C GLN A 160 12.72 0.78 12.72
N ILE A 161 11.66 1.09 11.93
CA ILE A 161 10.30 1.18 12.46
C ILE A 161 9.82 -0.20 12.89
N LEU A 162 9.94 -1.20 12.01
CA LEU A 162 9.52 -2.58 12.28
C LEU A 162 10.21 -3.18 13.50
N ASP A 163 11.50 -2.88 13.69
CA ASP A 163 12.27 -3.38 14.83
C ASP A 163 11.81 -2.82 16.18
N ARG A 164 11.29 -1.60 16.20
CA ARG A 164 10.78 -0.92 17.40
C ARG A 164 9.31 -1.24 17.72
N VAL A 165 8.59 -1.88 16.79
CA VAL A 165 7.20 -2.31 17.02
C VAL A 165 7.20 -3.62 17.79
N GLU A 166 6.42 -3.68 18.88
CA GLU A 166 6.30 -4.85 19.75
C GLU A 166 5.55 -6.00 19.06
N LEU A 167 4.40 -5.69 18.45
CA LEU A 167 3.55 -6.67 17.75
C LEU A 167 3.99 -6.85 16.28
N LYS A 168 5.23 -7.32 16.08
CA LYS A 168 5.86 -7.48 14.75
C LYS A 168 5.11 -8.42 13.81
N SER A 169 4.32 -9.35 14.35
CA SER A 169 3.50 -10.28 13.55
C SER A 169 2.37 -9.58 12.79
N HIS A 170 1.91 -8.44 13.30
CA HIS A 170 0.87 -7.62 12.68
C HIS A 170 1.41 -6.58 11.70
N MET A 171 2.73 -6.59 11.44
CA MET A 171 3.39 -5.61 10.58
C MET A 171 3.93 -6.22 9.30
N GLY A 172 3.81 -5.46 8.20
CA GLY A 172 4.41 -5.74 6.91
C GLY A 172 4.79 -4.47 6.17
N VAL A 173 5.12 -4.64 4.89
CA VAL A 173 5.51 -3.56 3.98
C VAL A 173 4.69 -3.65 2.70
N CYS A 174 4.29 -2.50 2.19
CA CYS A 174 3.82 -2.31 0.83
C CYS A 174 4.93 -1.65 0.02
N LEU A 175 5.38 -2.30 -1.06
CA LEU A 175 6.39 -1.76 -1.96
C LEU A 175 5.69 -1.04 -3.10
N ASP A 176 5.85 0.29 -3.18
CA ASP A 176 5.42 1.07 -4.34
C ASP A 176 6.55 1.19 -5.35
N THR A 177 6.32 0.76 -6.60
CA THR A 177 7.36 0.72 -7.64
C THR A 177 7.78 2.12 -8.09
N CYS A 178 6.86 3.09 -8.13
CA CYS A 178 7.18 4.48 -8.41
C CYS A 178 8.03 5.08 -7.29
N HIS A 179 7.62 4.86 -6.02
CA HIS A 179 8.33 5.42 -4.87
C HIS A 179 9.75 4.89 -4.74
N VAL A 180 9.96 3.58 -4.83
CA VAL A 180 11.32 3.02 -4.70
C VAL A 180 12.21 3.41 -5.89
N TYR A 181 11.65 3.50 -7.11
CA TYR A 181 12.37 4.00 -8.28
C TYR A 181 12.78 5.46 -8.11
N ASP A 182 11.86 6.30 -7.67
CA ASP A 182 12.12 7.72 -7.38
C ASP A 182 13.07 7.90 -6.19
N ALA A 183 13.09 6.97 -5.23
CA ALA A 183 14.03 6.97 -4.10
C ALA A 183 15.46 6.52 -4.47
N GLY A 184 15.66 5.93 -5.66
CA GLY A 184 16.98 5.54 -6.15
C GLY A 184 17.25 4.03 -6.17
N TYR A 185 16.21 3.18 -6.02
CA TYR A 185 16.32 1.73 -6.22
C TYR A 185 16.02 1.38 -7.68
N ASP A 186 17.04 0.88 -8.40
CA ASP A 186 16.95 0.63 -9.84
C ASP A 186 16.14 -0.64 -10.17
N LEU A 187 14.83 -0.50 -10.25
CA LEU A 187 13.92 -1.59 -10.65
C LEU A 187 14.04 -1.96 -12.14
N VAL A 188 14.60 -1.06 -12.94
CA VAL A 188 14.76 -1.27 -14.40
C VAL A 188 15.99 -2.08 -14.72
N GLY A 189 17.15 -1.71 -14.20
CA GLY A 189 18.41 -2.38 -14.49
C GLY A 189 18.81 -3.45 -13.48
N GLN A 190 18.36 -3.36 -12.22
CA GLN A 190 18.90 -4.12 -11.11
C GLN A 190 17.81 -4.72 -10.18
N LEU A 191 16.64 -5.08 -10.72
CA LEU A 191 15.52 -5.63 -9.93
C LEU A 191 15.94 -6.73 -8.94
N GLY A 192 16.78 -7.67 -9.38
CA GLY A 192 17.26 -8.77 -8.54
C GLY A 192 18.02 -8.27 -7.31
N GLN A 193 18.92 -7.30 -7.49
CA GLN A 193 19.71 -6.71 -6.40
C GLN A 193 18.84 -5.90 -5.44
N VAL A 194 17.85 -5.15 -5.96
CA VAL A 194 16.88 -4.42 -5.12
C VAL A 194 16.09 -5.37 -4.24
N LEU A 195 15.63 -6.50 -4.78
CA LEU A 195 14.90 -7.51 -4.01
C LEU A 195 15.79 -8.29 -3.03
N GLU A 196 17.08 -8.47 -3.33
CA GLU A 196 18.06 -9.04 -2.41
C GLU A 196 18.37 -8.07 -1.27
N GLU A 197 18.46 -6.78 -1.56
CA GLU A 197 18.63 -5.75 -0.53
C GLU A 197 17.41 -5.65 0.38
N PHE A 198 16.19 -5.65 -0.19
CA PHE A 198 14.95 -5.71 0.58
C PHE A 198 14.92 -6.92 1.51
N ASP A 199 15.26 -8.10 0.99
CA ASP A 199 15.29 -9.35 1.74
C ASP A 199 16.30 -9.29 2.90
N ARG A 200 17.48 -8.78 2.64
CA ARG A 200 18.57 -8.63 3.64
C ARG A 200 18.22 -7.64 4.75
N VAL A 201 17.55 -6.54 4.42
CA VAL A 201 17.30 -5.41 5.35
C VAL A 201 15.98 -5.59 6.10
N ILE A 202 14.92 -6.02 5.42
CA ILE A 202 13.56 -6.11 5.97
C ILE A 202 13.10 -7.56 6.13
N GLY A 203 13.44 -8.42 5.15
CA GLY A 203 12.91 -9.76 4.99
C GLY A 203 11.74 -9.81 4.00
N LEU A 204 11.82 -10.70 2.99
CA LEU A 204 10.77 -10.85 1.98
C LEU A 204 9.42 -11.32 2.55
N GLU A 205 9.42 -11.98 3.69
CA GLU A 205 8.21 -12.39 4.38
C GLU A 205 7.37 -11.21 4.88
N LYS A 206 7.99 -10.02 5.00
CA LYS A 206 7.31 -8.77 5.36
C LYS A 206 6.66 -8.08 4.15
N LEU A 207 7.02 -8.42 2.92
CA LEU A 207 6.41 -7.87 1.72
C LEU A 207 5.01 -8.47 1.52
N LYS A 208 3.97 -7.70 1.81
CA LYS A 208 2.56 -8.15 1.80
C LYS A 208 1.74 -7.59 0.65
N ALA A 209 2.20 -6.50 0.04
CA ALA A 209 1.51 -5.82 -1.05
C ALA A 209 2.52 -5.11 -1.97
N ILE A 210 2.13 -4.92 -3.22
CA ILE A 210 2.87 -4.10 -4.18
C ILE A 210 1.90 -3.08 -4.77
N HIS A 211 2.21 -1.79 -4.61
CA HIS A 211 1.66 -0.76 -5.47
C HIS A 211 2.46 -0.76 -6.77
N MET A 212 1.83 -1.17 -7.86
CA MET A 212 2.50 -1.25 -9.15
C MET A 212 2.12 -0.05 -10.00
N ASN A 213 2.98 0.95 -9.99
CA ASN A 213 2.80 2.24 -10.65
C ASN A 213 4.04 2.58 -11.48
N ASP A 214 3.85 3.13 -12.68
CA ASP A 214 4.96 3.72 -13.43
C ASP A 214 5.27 5.13 -12.88
N SER A 215 6.45 5.66 -13.18
CA SER A 215 6.84 7.00 -12.72
C SER A 215 6.90 8.00 -13.88
N LYS A 216 6.30 9.20 -13.67
CA LYS A 216 6.47 10.36 -14.58
C LYS A 216 7.87 10.92 -14.56
N ASN A 217 8.65 10.58 -13.54
CA ASN A 217 9.93 11.22 -13.27
C ASN A 217 11.10 10.31 -13.65
N PRO A 218 12.29 10.86 -13.89
CA PRO A 218 13.50 10.07 -14.05
C PRO A 218 13.88 9.40 -12.71
N PHE A 219 14.72 8.37 -12.84
CA PHE A 219 15.32 7.65 -11.72
C PHE A 219 15.92 8.59 -10.66
N ALA A 220 15.72 8.25 -9.38
CA ALA A 220 16.23 8.99 -8.22
C ALA A 220 15.77 10.46 -8.14
N SER A 221 14.56 10.75 -8.59
CA SER A 221 14.01 12.11 -8.65
C SER A 221 13.47 12.64 -7.33
N HIS A 222 13.11 11.77 -6.39
CA HIS A 222 12.46 12.07 -5.11
C HIS A 222 11.15 12.89 -5.27
N LYS A 223 10.28 12.53 -6.22
CA LYS A 223 9.11 13.35 -6.56
C LYS A 223 7.75 12.72 -6.30
N ASP A 224 7.61 11.42 -6.43
CA ASP A 224 6.33 10.71 -6.31
C ASP A 224 5.25 11.29 -7.27
N ARG A 225 5.21 10.78 -8.48
CA ARG A 225 4.18 11.08 -9.47
C ARG A 225 3.93 9.85 -10.33
N HIS A 226 2.83 9.17 -10.06
CA HIS A 226 2.43 7.97 -10.80
C HIS A 226 2.12 8.28 -12.27
N GLU A 227 2.49 7.36 -13.15
CA GLU A 227 2.10 7.30 -14.54
C GLU A 227 1.44 5.96 -14.83
N LYS A 228 0.74 5.85 -15.93
CA LYS A 228 0.16 4.61 -16.42
C LYS A 228 1.24 3.59 -16.75
N ILE A 229 0.92 2.32 -16.56
CA ILE A 229 1.84 1.21 -16.80
C ILE A 229 2.40 1.27 -18.23
N GLY A 230 3.72 1.44 -18.34
CA GLY A 230 4.46 1.51 -19.58
C GLY A 230 4.49 2.87 -20.27
N GLU A 231 3.86 3.89 -19.70
CA GLU A 231 3.88 5.26 -20.23
C GLU A 231 4.89 6.17 -19.48
N GLY A 232 5.57 5.63 -18.45
CA GLY A 232 6.56 6.34 -17.64
C GLY A 232 7.99 5.87 -17.83
N SER A 233 8.84 6.20 -16.87
CA SER A 233 10.29 5.96 -16.91
C SER A 233 10.69 4.55 -16.48
N ILE A 234 9.81 3.79 -15.81
CA ILE A 234 10.05 2.39 -15.44
C ILE A 234 9.83 1.49 -16.66
N GLY A 235 8.71 1.65 -17.37
CA GLY A 235 8.42 1.03 -18.65
C GLY A 235 7.98 -0.45 -18.57
N LEU A 236 7.33 -0.91 -19.64
CA LEU A 236 6.67 -2.23 -19.72
C LEU A 236 7.59 -3.42 -19.46
N GLU A 237 8.83 -3.37 -19.97
CA GLU A 237 9.78 -4.48 -19.81
C GLU A 237 10.16 -4.73 -18.34
N ALA A 238 10.23 -3.67 -17.52
CA ALA A 238 10.49 -3.80 -16.11
C ALA A 238 9.30 -4.46 -15.41
N PHE A 239 8.06 -4.05 -15.73
CA PHE A 239 6.86 -4.67 -15.19
C PHE A 239 6.71 -6.14 -15.61
N GLU A 240 7.05 -6.50 -16.85
CA GLU A 240 7.10 -7.91 -17.29
C GLU A 240 8.06 -8.72 -16.42
N ARG A 241 9.26 -8.19 -16.14
CA ARG A 241 10.22 -8.85 -15.23
C ARG A 241 9.67 -8.98 -13.81
N MET A 242 9.01 -7.94 -13.29
CA MET A 242 8.43 -7.95 -11.94
C MET A 242 7.33 -8.99 -11.79
N VAL A 243 6.33 -9.02 -12.68
CA VAL A 243 5.22 -9.98 -12.58
C VAL A 243 5.67 -11.43 -12.75
N ASN A 244 6.83 -11.67 -13.39
CA ASN A 244 7.42 -13.00 -13.55
C ASN A 244 8.50 -13.34 -12.51
N HIS A 245 8.88 -12.41 -11.65
CA HIS A 245 9.95 -12.63 -10.68
C HIS A 245 9.52 -13.63 -9.58
N PRO A 246 10.30 -14.70 -9.32
CA PRO A 246 9.91 -15.75 -8.37
C PRO A 246 9.71 -15.24 -6.94
N LYS A 247 10.52 -14.28 -6.49
CA LYS A 247 10.42 -13.66 -5.16
C LYS A 247 9.14 -12.83 -4.97
N LEU A 248 8.48 -12.39 -6.04
CA LEU A 248 7.23 -11.60 -6.02
C LEU A 248 5.98 -12.46 -6.28
N LYS A 249 6.17 -13.76 -6.48
CA LYS A 249 5.06 -14.68 -6.77
C LYS A 249 4.03 -14.73 -5.64
N GLY A 250 2.78 -14.46 -5.99
CA GLY A 250 1.64 -14.56 -5.06
C GLY A 250 1.39 -13.33 -4.19
N ILE A 251 2.27 -12.32 -4.25
CA ILE A 251 2.04 -11.03 -3.55
C ILE A 251 0.97 -10.25 -4.34
N PRO A 252 -0.07 -9.74 -3.66
CA PRO A 252 -1.11 -8.93 -4.31
C PRO A 252 -0.55 -7.62 -4.86
N ILE A 253 -1.05 -7.25 -6.04
CA ILE A 253 -0.69 -6.03 -6.78
C ILE A 253 -1.89 -5.10 -6.83
N TYR A 254 -1.67 -3.83 -6.52
CA TYR A 254 -2.69 -2.78 -6.57
C TYR A 254 -2.18 -1.64 -7.44
N LEU A 255 -3.02 -1.21 -8.39
CA LEU A 255 -2.72 -0.12 -9.31
C LEU A 255 -3.31 1.18 -8.75
N GLU A 256 -2.49 2.23 -8.72
CA GLU A 256 -2.88 3.60 -8.37
C GLU A 256 -2.57 4.59 -9.50
N THR A 257 -2.43 4.05 -10.68
CA THR A 257 -2.15 4.81 -11.91
C THR A 257 -3.27 5.81 -12.20
N PRO A 258 -2.99 6.92 -12.92
CA PRO A 258 -4.00 7.95 -13.20
C PRO A 258 -5.00 7.49 -14.26
N ASN A 259 -5.84 6.52 -13.89
CA ASN A 259 -6.84 5.90 -14.75
C ASN A 259 -8.25 5.99 -14.19
N GLU A 260 -9.23 5.86 -15.09
CA GLU A 260 -10.61 5.46 -14.79
C GLU A 260 -10.73 3.94 -14.91
N LEU A 261 -11.88 3.37 -14.51
CA LEU A 261 -12.11 1.91 -14.47
C LEU A 261 -11.75 1.18 -15.77
N GLU A 262 -12.02 1.78 -16.92
CA GLU A 262 -11.67 1.20 -18.22
C GLU A 262 -10.15 1.18 -18.47
N GLY A 263 -9.43 2.17 -17.97
CA GLY A 263 -7.97 2.21 -18.00
C GLY A 263 -7.37 1.11 -17.12
N TYR A 264 -7.86 0.97 -15.89
CA TYR A 264 -7.45 -0.12 -15.01
C TYR A 264 -7.73 -1.49 -15.61
N ALA A 265 -8.90 -1.70 -16.24
CA ALA A 265 -9.20 -2.94 -16.91
C ALA A 265 -8.19 -3.28 -18.03
N ARG A 266 -7.70 -2.28 -18.77
CA ARG A 266 -6.65 -2.45 -19.79
C ARG A 266 -5.31 -2.83 -19.16
N GLU A 267 -4.87 -2.12 -18.11
CA GLU A 267 -3.60 -2.39 -17.44
C GLU A 267 -3.58 -3.77 -16.76
N ILE A 268 -4.67 -4.14 -16.09
CA ILE A 268 -4.82 -5.49 -15.49
C ILE A 268 -4.68 -6.57 -16.56
N ARG A 269 -5.29 -6.37 -17.73
CA ARG A 269 -5.17 -7.32 -18.87
C ARG A 269 -3.73 -7.40 -19.36
N VAL A 270 -3.08 -6.27 -19.61
CA VAL A 270 -1.70 -6.19 -20.09
C VAL A 270 -0.76 -6.93 -19.12
N LEU A 271 -0.84 -6.65 -17.82
CA LEU A 271 0.00 -7.29 -16.81
C LEU A 271 -0.27 -8.81 -16.69
N ARG A 272 -1.53 -9.25 -16.89
CA ARG A 272 -1.87 -10.68 -16.92
C ARG A 272 -1.33 -11.39 -18.15
N GLU A 273 -1.36 -10.75 -19.32
CA GLU A 273 -0.81 -11.29 -20.59
C GLU A 273 0.72 -11.41 -20.54
N MET A 274 1.41 -10.54 -19.79
CA MET A 274 2.86 -10.62 -19.54
C MET A 274 3.25 -11.78 -18.62
N LYS A 275 2.32 -12.29 -17.79
CA LYS A 275 2.60 -13.37 -16.83
C LYS A 275 2.75 -14.69 -17.55
N ARG A 276 3.95 -15.28 -17.43
CA ARG A 276 4.32 -16.61 -17.98
C ARG A 276 4.04 -17.74 -16.98
#